data_cb15a53fddff588ddfb7adf92e2657b8
#
_entry.id   cb15a53fddff588ddfb7adf92e2657b8
#
_cell.length_a   1.000
_cell.length_b   1.000
_cell.length_c   1.000
_cell.angle_alpha   90.00
_cell.angle_beta   90.00
_cell.angle_gamma   90.00
#
_symmetry.space_group_name_H-M   'P 1'
#
loop_
_entity.id
_entity.type
_entity.pdbx_description
1 polymer ?
#
loop_
_entity_poly.entity_id
_entity_poly.type
_entity_poly.pdbx_seq_one_letter_code
_entity_poly.pdbx_strand_id
1 'polypeptide(L)' 'MNDLSVEVRHQDIIVTKPGTGLCVTYRRVLNEPVLEALCSMRGDPDAKVLKFLTEAWKAAHAKAKALGWLAP' A
#
# COMPACT_ATOMS: atom_id res chain seq x y z
N MET A 1 16.73 1.78 -5.80
CA MET A 1 16.20 0.57 -5.18
C MET A 1 15.00 0.92 -4.30
N ASN A 2 13.96 0.13 -4.39
CA ASN A 2 12.77 0.38 -3.60
C ASN A 2 12.92 -0.31 -2.24
N ASP A 3 13.24 0.48 -1.24
CA ASP A 3 13.38 -0.04 0.12
C ASP A 3 12.05 0.05 0.87
N LEU A 4 10.97 -0.34 0.19
CA LEU A 4 9.67 -0.34 0.83
C LEU A 4 9.52 -1.59 1.70
N SER A 5 8.96 -1.38 2.90
CA SER A 5 8.62 -2.47 3.80
C SER A 5 7.14 -2.79 3.62
N VAL A 6 6.84 -4.06 3.36
CA VAL A 6 5.46 -4.51 3.16
C VAL A 6 5.11 -5.49 4.28
N GLU A 7 4.09 -5.16 5.06
CA GLU A 7 3.63 -6.00 6.16
C GLU A 7 2.17 -6.33 5.96
N VAL A 8 1.80 -7.57 6.24
CA VAL A 8 0.41 -8.01 6.13
C VAL A 8 -0.12 -8.28 7.53
N ARG A 9 -1.25 -7.64 7.88
CA ARG A 9 -1.93 -7.86 9.14
C ARG A 9 -3.41 -8.08 8.87
N HIS A 10 -3.93 -9.25 9.22
CA HIS A 10 -5.33 -9.60 8.97
C HIS A 10 -5.69 -9.38 7.50
N GLN A 11 -6.49 -8.38 7.20
CA GLN A 11 -6.91 -8.05 5.84
C GLN A 11 -6.27 -6.76 5.33
N ASP A 12 -5.22 -6.30 6.01
CA ASP A 12 -4.54 -5.06 5.68
C ASP A 12 -3.13 -5.33 5.17
N ILE A 13 -2.72 -4.57 4.17
CA ILE A 13 -1.34 -4.55 3.70
C ILE A 13 -0.78 -3.18 4.01
N ILE A 14 0.26 -3.13 4.84
CA ILE A 14 0.86 -1.88 5.27
C ILE A 14 2.18 -1.71 4.54
N VAL A 15 2.30 -0.61 3.79
CA VAL A 15 3.52 -0.28 3.06
C VAL A 15 4.16 0.94 3.71
N THR A 16 5.41 0.81 4.10
CA THR A 16 6.16 1.86 4.77
C THR A 16 7.47 2.12 4.02
N LYS A 17 7.86 3.37 3.93
CA LYS A 17 9.18 3.72 3.42
C LYS A 17 10.06 4.08 4.61
N PRO A 18 10.97 3.19 5.02
CA PRO A 18 11.82 3.42 6.20
C PRO A 18 12.66 4.70 6.07
N GLY A 19 12.80 5.41 7.18
CA GLY A 19 13.60 6.62 7.21
C GLY A 19 12.88 7.89 6.76
N THR A 20 11.66 7.79 6.26
CA THR A 20 10.92 8.94 5.77
C THR A 20 9.63 9.21 6.54
N GLY A 21 9.15 8.26 7.31
CA GLY A 21 7.87 8.35 8.00
C GLY A 21 6.66 8.19 7.09
N LEU A 22 6.85 7.89 5.81
CA LEU A 22 5.75 7.67 4.90
C LEU A 22 5.17 6.26 5.08
N CYS A 23 3.86 6.18 5.18
CA CYS A 23 3.17 4.92 5.42
C CYS A 23 1.78 4.97 4.79
N VAL A 24 1.36 3.88 4.18
CA VAL A 24 0.01 3.76 3.65
C VAL A 24 -0.50 2.35 3.91
N THR A 25 -1.77 2.24 4.28
CA THR A 25 -2.43 0.96 4.53
C THR A 25 -3.43 0.70 3.43
N TYR A 26 -3.39 -0.50 2.87
CA TYR A 26 -4.39 -0.96 1.89
C TYR A 26 -5.21 -2.05 2.54
N ARG A 27 -6.52 -1.91 2.49
CA ARG A 27 -7.44 -2.87 3.06
C ARG A 27 -8.15 -3.65 1.97
N ARG A 28 -8.26 -4.97 2.18
CA ARG A 28 -9.02 -5.81 1.29
C ARG A 28 -10.51 -5.48 1.41
N VAL A 29 -11.16 -5.27 0.26
CA VAL A 29 -12.60 -5.07 0.22
C VAL A 29 -13.26 -6.43 0.07
N LEU A 30 -14.14 -6.77 0.99
CA LEU A 30 -14.83 -8.05 0.98
C LEU A 30 -15.72 -8.16 -0.26
N ASN A 31 -15.68 -9.32 -0.90
CA ASN A 31 -16.48 -9.63 -2.09
C ASN A 31 -16.10 -8.86 -3.34
N GLU A 32 -14.97 -8.15 -3.33
CA GLU A 32 -14.47 -7.44 -4.50
C GLU A 32 -12.97 -7.64 -4.63
N PRO A 33 -12.45 -7.84 -5.83
CA PRO A 33 -11.01 -8.03 -6.03
C PRO A 33 -10.27 -6.71 -6.11
N VAL A 34 -10.47 -5.82 -5.14
CA VAL A 34 -9.86 -4.51 -5.11
C VAL A 34 -9.35 -4.21 -3.70
N LEU A 35 -8.41 -3.29 -3.62
CA LEU A 35 -7.88 -2.80 -2.36
C LEU A 35 -8.32 -1.35 -2.16
N GLU A 36 -8.66 -1.01 -0.93
CA GLU A 36 -8.98 0.35 -0.55
C GLU A 36 -7.78 0.97 0.14
N ALA A 37 -7.35 2.13 -0.35
CA ALA A 37 -6.23 2.84 0.23
C ALA A 37 -6.70 3.68 1.41
N LEU A 38 -6.08 3.43 2.56
CA LEU A 38 -6.32 4.21 3.77
C LEU A 38 -5.06 5.02 4.05
N CYS A 39 -5.09 6.30 3.71
CA CYS A 39 -3.93 7.16 3.82
C CYS A 39 -4.16 8.24 4.87
N SER A 40 -3.24 8.31 5.87
CA SER A 40 -3.32 9.27 6.95
C SER A 40 -2.34 10.41 6.75
N MET A 41 -2.27 10.98 5.56
CA MET A 41 -1.36 12.08 5.32
C MET A 41 -2.04 13.40 5.61
N ARG A 42 -1.30 14.31 6.26
CA ARG A 42 -1.76 15.66 6.53
C ARG A 42 -1.15 16.60 5.50
N GLY A 43 -1.96 17.51 4.99
CA GLY A 43 -1.51 18.52 4.04
C GLY A 43 -1.51 18.02 2.61
N ASP A 44 -1.05 18.87 1.69
CA ASP A 44 -1.01 18.54 0.28
C ASP A 44 0.17 17.61 -0.01
N PRO A 45 -0.05 16.54 -0.79
CA PRO A 45 1.04 15.64 -1.13
C PRO A 45 2.01 16.31 -2.10
N ASP A 46 3.30 16.24 -1.79
CA ASP A 46 4.33 16.71 -2.71
C ASP A 46 4.72 15.59 -3.70
N ALA A 47 5.65 15.89 -4.60
CA ALA A 47 6.07 14.94 -5.61
C ALA A 47 6.66 13.66 -5.02
N LYS A 48 7.35 13.76 -3.88
CA LYS A 48 7.93 12.59 -3.21
C LYS A 48 6.84 11.69 -2.66
N VAL A 49 5.81 12.27 -2.09
CA VAL A 49 4.68 11.51 -1.54
C VAL A 49 3.92 10.82 -2.68
N LEU A 50 3.66 11.52 -3.78
CA LEU A 50 2.98 10.94 -4.92
C LEU A 50 3.77 9.76 -5.51
N LYS A 51 5.08 9.91 -5.60
CA LYS A 51 5.95 8.83 -6.07
C LYS A 51 5.89 7.63 -5.12
N PHE A 52 5.94 7.89 -3.81
CA PHE A 52 5.81 6.84 -2.81
C PHE A 52 4.47 6.10 -2.95
N LEU A 53 3.37 6.84 -3.09
CA LEU A 53 2.05 6.21 -3.23
C LEU A 53 1.95 5.33 -4.47
N THR A 54 2.54 5.76 -5.58
CA THR A 54 2.55 4.95 -6.80
C THR A 54 3.31 3.65 -6.58
N GLU A 55 4.48 3.71 -5.96
CA GLU A 55 5.28 2.52 -5.68
C GLU A 55 4.61 1.62 -4.66
N ALA A 56 4.01 2.22 -3.63
CA ALA A 56 3.31 1.47 -2.59
C ALA A 56 2.11 0.73 -3.17
N TRP A 57 1.37 1.37 -4.07
CA TRP A 57 0.22 0.75 -4.73
C TRP A 57 0.65 -0.51 -5.49
N LYS A 58 1.74 -0.41 -6.26
CA LYS A 58 2.25 -1.55 -7.01
C LYS A 58 2.71 -2.66 -6.07
N ALA A 59 3.42 -2.31 -5.00
CA ALA A 59 3.88 -3.31 -4.04
C ALA A 59 2.72 -3.99 -3.33
N ALA A 60 1.71 -3.23 -2.92
CA ALA A 60 0.54 -3.78 -2.24
C ALA A 60 -0.26 -4.71 -3.16
N HIS A 61 -0.43 -4.33 -4.43
CA HIS A 61 -1.15 -5.18 -5.38
C HIS A 61 -0.39 -6.46 -5.69
N ALA A 62 0.94 -6.38 -5.82
CA ALA A 62 1.75 -7.57 -6.03
C ALA A 62 1.62 -8.53 -4.85
N LYS A 63 1.64 -7.99 -3.63
CA LYS A 63 1.47 -8.81 -2.43
C LYS A 63 0.08 -9.41 -2.36
N ALA A 64 -0.95 -8.63 -2.67
CA ALA A 64 -2.33 -9.11 -2.64
C ALA A 64 -2.55 -10.24 -3.65
N LYS A 65 -1.94 -10.14 -4.83
CA LYS A 65 -2.00 -11.23 -5.81
C LYS A 65 -1.34 -12.49 -5.28
N ALA A 66 -0.18 -12.34 -4.63
CA ALA A 66 0.52 -13.48 -4.05
C ALA A 66 -0.29 -14.15 -2.95
N LEU A 67 -1.11 -13.38 -2.24
CA LEU A 67 -1.99 -13.89 -1.18
C LEU A 67 -3.31 -14.45 -1.72
N GLY A 68 -3.58 -14.26 -3.00
CA GLY A 68 -4.84 -14.69 -3.60
C GLY A 68 -6.01 -13.74 -3.30
N TRP A 69 -5.74 -12.52 -2.88
CA TRP A 69 -6.80 -11.56 -2.55
C TRP A 69 -7.41 -10.90 -3.78
N LEU A 70 -6.65 -10.84 -4.86
CA LEU A 70 -7.10 -10.23 -6.10
C LEU A 70 -7.34 -11.33 -7.14
N ALA A 71 -8.30 -11.11 -8.02
CA ALA A 71 -8.56 -12.05 -9.10
C ALA A 71 -7.34 -12.12 -10.03
N PRO A 72 -7.04 -13.30 -10.57
CA PRO A 72 -5.94 -13.43 -11.52
C PRO A 72 -6.19 -12.68 -12.83
#